data_5bb01ccef7c28795013b816beabe98f3
#
_entry.id   5bb01ccef7c28795013b816beabe98f3
#
_cell.length_a   1.000
_cell.length_b   1.000
_cell.length_c   1.000
_cell.angle_alpha   90.00
_cell.angle_beta   90.00
_cell.angle_gamma   90.00
#
_symmetry.space_group_name_H-M   'P 1'
#
loop_
_entity.id
_entity.type
_entity.pdbx_description
1 polymer ?
#
loop_
_entity_poly.entity_id
_entity_poly.type
_entity_poly.pdbx_seq_one_letter_code
_entity_poly.pdbx_strand_id
1 'polypeptide(L)'
;NGINPRSIRNVWGVIKAYETYVGKRGFQPSDPVFDQIQHAGSEFGATTGRVRQCNWISMRHIKQAIDMNGVNNLVVNKLDVLREVEAWKTTDNHFQDEVGFRAYLQNELGNSMGIQKIYFSDNPYNFDEENPLTAAA
;
A
#
# COMPACT_ATOMS: atom_id res chain seq x y z
N ASN A 1 -4.44 33.25 -2.64
CA ASN A 1 -5.70 32.64 -2.27
C ASN A 1 -5.96 32.56 -0.76
N GLY A 2 -5.11 33.04 0.04
CA GLY A 2 -5.36 33.17 1.46
C GLY A 2 -5.15 31.90 2.28
N ILE A 3 -4.62 30.83 1.72
CA ILE A 3 -4.32 29.66 2.53
C ILE A 3 -3.04 29.91 3.30
N ASN A 4 -3.16 29.90 4.61
CA ASN A 4 -2.00 30.00 5.49
C ASN A 4 -1.29 28.64 5.50
N PRO A 5 0.01 28.59 5.18
CA PRO A 5 0.75 27.32 5.24
C PRO A 5 0.66 26.60 6.58
N ARG A 6 0.47 27.34 7.66
CA ARG A 6 0.33 26.74 8.99
C ARG A 6 -1.01 26.04 9.20
N SER A 7 -1.99 26.33 8.36
CA SER A 7 -3.29 25.67 8.43
C SER A 7 -3.43 24.54 7.44
N ILE A 8 -2.35 24.13 6.78
CA ILE A 8 -2.35 22.96 5.91
C ILE A 8 -2.67 21.75 6.77
N ARG A 9 -3.71 21.06 6.36
CA ARG A 9 -4.22 19.91 7.11
C ARG A 9 -3.46 18.65 6.76
N ASN A 10 -3.61 17.66 7.61
CA ASN A 10 -3.15 16.33 7.29
C ASN A 10 -3.97 15.78 6.13
N VAL A 11 -3.29 15.31 5.10
CA VAL A 11 -3.92 14.66 3.96
C VAL A 11 -3.56 13.19 4.02
N TRP A 12 -4.56 12.35 4.23
CA TRP A 12 -4.39 10.92 4.38
C TRP A 12 -4.55 10.21 3.05
N GLY A 13 -3.64 9.29 2.77
CA GLY A 13 -3.78 8.35 1.67
C GLY A 13 -3.86 6.94 2.21
N VAL A 14 -4.60 6.09 1.51
CA VAL A 14 -4.72 4.67 1.85
C VAL A 14 -4.27 3.88 0.63
N ILE A 15 -3.33 2.96 0.85
CA ILE A 15 -2.87 2.06 -0.20
C ILE A 15 -2.95 0.62 0.29
N LYS A 16 -3.04 -0.30 -0.65
CA LYS A 16 -2.90 -1.73 -0.35
C LYS A 16 -1.43 -2.11 -0.43
N ALA A 17 -1.06 -3.17 0.26
CA ALA A 17 0.29 -3.71 0.18
C ALA A 17 0.60 -4.36 -1.17
N TYR A 18 -0.36 -4.40 -2.07
CA TYR A 18 -0.24 -4.86 -3.46
C TYR A 18 -1.17 -4.03 -4.33
N GLU A 19 -0.98 -4.04 -5.65
CA GLU A 19 -1.83 -3.28 -6.57
C GLU A 19 -2.96 -4.13 -7.13
N THR A 20 -4.09 -3.49 -7.39
CA THR A 20 -5.24 -4.13 -8.04
C THR A 20 -5.70 -3.31 -9.21
N TYR A 21 -6.27 -4.00 -10.20
CA TYR A 21 -6.77 -3.37 -11.42
C TYR A 21 -8.04 -4.10 -11.89
N VAL A 22 -9.03 -3.32 -12.26
CA VAL A 22 -10.27 -3.85 -12.83
C VAL A 22 -10.32 -3.44 -14.28
N GLY A 23 -10.29 -4.44 -15.17
CA GLY A 23 -10.32 -4.18 -16.61
C GLY A 23 -9.83 -5.37 -17.39
N LYS A 24 -9.81 -5.21 -18.71
CA LYS A 24 -9.46 -6.29 -19.64
C LYS A 24 -7.99 -6.29 -20.04
N ARG A 25 -7.28 -5.19 -19.76
CA ARG A 25 -5.86 -5.11 -20.11
C ARG A 25 -5.06 -6.08 -19.23
N GLY A 26 -4.05 -6.70 -19.79
CA GLY A 26 -3.15 -7.55 -19.00
C GLY A 26 -2.41 -6.75 -17.95
N PHE A 27 -2.59 -7.12 -16.71
CA PHE A 27 -1.99 -6.45 -15.57
C PHE A 27 -1.32 -7.46 -14.63
N GLN A 28 -2.00 -8.58 -14.38
CA GLN A 28 -1.51 -9.61 -13.48
C GLN A 28 -0.48 -10.50 -14.16
N PRO A 29 0.72 -10.66 -13.57
CA PRO A 29 1.68 -11.63 -14.10
C PRO A 29 1.16 -13.05 -13.96
N SER A 30 1.78 -13.98 -14.70
CA SER A 30 1.33 -15.38 -14.73
C SER A 30 1.75 -16.21 -13.53
N ASP A 31 2.46 -15.64 -12.56
CA ASP A 31 2.89 -16.34 -11.35
C ASP A 31 1.67 -16.75 -10.52
N PRO A 32 1.56 -18.01 -10.09
CA PRO A 32 0.43 -18.49 -9.29
C PRO A 32 0.21 -17.74 -7.97
N VAL A 33 1.22 -17.06 -7.43
CA VAL A 33 1.07 -16.30 -6.19
C VAL A 33 -0.03 -15.25 -6.30
N PHE A 34 -0.28 -14.72 -7.49
CA PHE A 34 -1.31 -13.70 -7.67
C PHE A 34 -2.71 -14.29 -7.55
N ASP A 35 -2.91 -15.55 -7.89
CA ASP A 35 -4.17 -16.22 -7.63
C ASP A 35 -4.39 -16.38 -6.13
N GLN A 36 -3.33 -16.67 -5.40
CA GLN A 36 -3.39 -16.77 -3.94
C GLN A 36 -3.72 -15.43 -3.30
N ILE A 37 -3.13 -14.35 -3.81
CA ILE A 37 -3.41 -12.99 -3.34
C ILE A 37 -4.87 -12.63 -3.62
N GLN A 38 -5.39 -12.96 -4.80
CA GLN A 38 -6.78 -12.72 -5.13
C GLN A 38 -7.72 -13.38 -4.14
N HIS A 39 -7.46 -14.63 -3.82
CA HIS A 39 -8.28 -15.37 -2.86
C HIS A 39 -8.15 -14.83 -1.45
N ALA A 40 -6.93 -14.66 -0.97
CA ALA A 40 -6.67 -14.18 0.39
C ALA A 40 -7.24 -12.78 0.62
N GLY A 41 -7.17 -11.93 -0.39
CA GLY A 41 -7.66 -10.56 -0.32
C GLY A 41 -9.10 -10.38 -0.73
N SER A 42 -9.78 -11.47 -1.14
CA SER A 42 -11.14 -11.41 -1.68
C SER A 42 -11.27 -10.35 -2.77
N GLU A 43 -10.32 -10.34 -3.71
CA GLU A 43 -10.27 -9.32 -4.74
C GLU A 43 -11.25 -9.64 -5.86
N PHE A 44 -12.52 -9.47 -5.55
CA PHE A 44 -13.64 -9.67 -6.47
C PHE A 44 -14.59 -8.48 -6.33
N GLY A 45 -15.19 -8.07 -7.45
CA GLY A 45 -16.14 -6.96 -7.43
C GLY A 45 -17.36 -7.30 -6.61
N ALA A 46 -17.76 -6.37 -5.75
CA ALA A 46 -18.85 -6.61 -4.78
C ALA A 46 -20.20 -6.87 -5.45
N THR A 47 -20.48 -6.21 -6.57
CA THR A 47 -21.78 -6.32 -7.24
C THR A 47 -21.78 -7.24 -8.45
N THR A 48 -20.65 -7.31 -9.17
CA THR A 48 -20.55 -8.07 -10.42
C THR A 48 -19.75 -9.34 -10.29
N GLY A 49 -19.09 -9.57 -9.17
CA GLY A 49 -18.20 -10.70 -8.98
C GLY A 49 -16.97 -10.66 -9.86
N ARG A 50 -16.70 -9.51 -10.49
CA ARG A 50 -15.59 -9.38 -11.42
C ARG A 50 -14.26 -9.48 -10.66
N VAL A 51 -13.38 -10.36 -11.14
CA VAL A 51 -12.08 -10.57 -10.52
C VAL A 51 -11.20 -9.35 -10.75
N ARG A 52 -10.55 -8.89 -9.70
CA ARG A 52 -9.54 -7.85 -9.81
C ARG A 52 -8.19 -8.50 -10.07
N GLN A 53 -7.47 -7.98 -11.05
CA GLN A 53 -6.11 -8.41 -11.32
C GLN A 53 -5.18 -7.85 -10.25
N CYS A 54 -4.21 -8.63 -9.82
CA CYS A 54 -3.27 -8.24 -8.77
C CYS A 54 -1.84 -8.19 -9.30
N ASN A 55 -1.04 -7.30 -8.73
CA ASN A 55 0.38 -7.22 -9.00
C ASN A 55 1.10 -6.71 -7.74
N TRP A 56 2.43 -6.77 -7.75
CA TRP A 56 3.19 -6.22 -6.65
C TRP A 56 3.02 -4.71 -6.58
N ILE A 57 3.19 -4.18 -5.37
CA ILE A 57 3.12 -2.73 -5.16
C ILE A 57 4.26 -2.05 -5.92
N SER A 58 3.94 -0.93 -6.57
CA SER A 58 4.93 -0.15 -7.31
C SER A 58 5.25 1.13 -6.55
N MET A 59 6.50 1.29 -6.14
CA MET A 59 6.94 2.51 -5.46
C MET A 59 6.79 3.72 -6.37
N ARG A 60 7.03 3.55 -7.65
CA ARG A 60 6.87 4.64 -8.62
C ARG A 60 5.43 5.15 -8.64
N HIS A 61 4.45 4.24 -8.70
CA HIS A 61 3.04 4.62 -8.71
C HIS A 61 2.63 5.28 -7.41
N ILE A 62 3.10 4.77 -6.29
CA ILE A 62 2.79 5.33 -4.98
C ILE A 62 3.35 6.74 -4.85
N LYS A 63 4.60 6.94 -5.24
CA LYS A 63 5.24 8.25 -5.16
C LYS A 63 4.54 9.26 -6.05
N GLN A 64 4.10 8.86 -7.24
CA GLN A 64 3.33 9.71 -8.12
C GLN A 64 2.00 10.11 -7.49
N ALA A 65 1.30 9.16 -6.88
CA ALA A 65 0.02 9.42 -6.25
C ALA A 65 0.16 10.36 -5.04
N ILE A 66 1.20 10.16 -4.23
CA ILE A 66 1.49 11.01 -3.09
C ILE A 66 1.74 12.45 -3.55
N ASP A 67 2.56 12.60 -4.57
CA ASP A 67 2.91 13.91 -5.10
C ASP A 67 1.71 14.61 -5.70
N MET A 68 0.92 13.92 -6.50
CA MET A 68 -0.27 14.50 -7.15
C MET A 68 -1.35 14.92 -6.17
N ASN A 69 -1.50 14.20 -5.06
CA ASN A 69 -2.60 14.42 -4.13
C ASN A 69 -2.18 15.13 -2.84
N GLY A 70 -0.91 15.45 -2.69
CA GLY A 70 -0.41 16.13 -1.52
C GLY A 70 -0.55 15.32 -0.24
N VAL A 71 -0.44 14.01 -0.33
CA VAL A 71 -0.57 13.11 0.82
C VAL A 71 0.63 13.29 1.74
N ASN A 72 0.37 13.46 3.04
CA ASN A 72 1.43 13.57 4.03
C ASN A 72 1.29 12.57 5.19
N ASN A 73 0.23 11.79 5.19
CA ASN A 73 0.06 10.65 6.11
C ASN A 73 -0.48 9.47 5.31
N LEU A 74 0.00 8.28 5.61
CA LEU A 74 -0.30 7.11 4.80
C LEU A 74 -0.73 5.93 5.65
N VAL A 75 -1.73 5.21 5.18
CA VAL A 75 -2.12 3.92 5.73
C VAL A 75 -1.87 2.86 4.67
N VAL A 76 -1.11 1.85 5.02
CA VAL A 76 -0.87 0.69 4.16
C VAL A 76 -1.69 -0.47 4.73
N ASN A 77 -2.68 -0.92 3.98
CA ASN A 77 -3.55 -2.01 4.44
C ASN A 77 -3.26 -3.31 3.68
N LYS A 78 -3.97 -4.36 4.02
CA LYS A 78 -3.86 -5.68 3.38
C LYS A 78 -2.52 -6.39 3.62
N LEU A 79 -1.83 -6.04 4.70
CA LEU A 79 -0.60 -6.77 5.07
C LEU A 79 -0.91 -8.22 5.45
N ASP A 80 -2.09 -8.47 6.00
CA ASP A 80 -2.56 -9.82 6.34
C ASP A 80 -2.57 -10.72 5.10
N VAL A 81 -2.90 -10.17 3.95
CA VAL A 81 -2.95 -10.92 2.69
C VAL A 81 -1.54 -11.38 2.29
N LEU A 82 -0.58 -10.47 2.31
CA LEU A 82 0.80 -10.84 1.99
C LEU A 82 1.39 -11.78 3.03
N ARG A 83 0.98 -11.62 4.28
CA ARG A 83 1.41 -12.51 5.35
C ARG A 83 0.90 -13.94 5.11
N GLU A 84 -0.36 -14.07 4.68
CA GLU A 84 -0.95 -15.37 4.39
C GLU A 84 -0.24 -16.08 3.23
N VAL A 85 0.12 -15.35 2.17
CA VAL A 85 0.81 -15.93 1.03
C VAL A 85 2.33 -15.96 1.19
N GLU A 86 2.82 -15.40 2.28
CA GLU A 86 4.25 -15.38 2.61
C GLU A 86 5.11 -14.77 1.50
N ALA A 87 4.63 -13.68 0.91
CA ALA A 87 5.34 -13.02 -0.19
C ALA A 87 5.46 -11.52 0.08
N TRP A 88 6.67 -11.06 0.29
CA TRP A 88 6.96 -9.67 0.60
C TRP A 88 7.77 -9.05 -0.52
N LYS A 89 7.08 -8.47 -1.50
CA LYS A 89 7.72 -7.94 -2.71
C LYS A 89 7.11 -6.61 -3.14
N THR A 90 7.95 -5.83 -3.82
CA THR A 90 7.50 -4.73 -4.67
C THR A 90 7.80 -5.12 -6.11
N THR A 91 7.49 -4.26 -7.07
CA THR A 91 7.82 -4.54 -8.47
C THR A 91 9.32 -4.68 -8.71
N ASP A 92 10.14 -4.06 -7.85
CA ASP A 92 11.59 -4.02 -8.05
C ASP A 92 12.39 -4.75 -6.98
N ASN A 93 11.77 -5.09 -5.85
CA ASN A 93 12.49 -5.62 -4.71
C ASN A 93 11.79 -6.81 -4.08
N HIS A 94 12.57 -7.69 -3.48
CA HIS A 94 12.10 -8.84 -2.75
C HIS A 94 12.64 -8.78 -1.33
N PHE A 95 11.78 -9.01 -0.34
CA PHE A 95 12.15 -8.97 1.06
C PHE A 95 11.94 -10.34 1.70
N GLN A 96 12.78 -10.64 2.65
CA GLN A 96 12.76 -11.94 3.32
C GLN A 96 11.57 -12.09 4.25
N ASP A 97 11.11 -10.97 4.84
CA ASP A 97 10.02 -11.00 5.81
C ASP A 97 9.28 -9.66 5.83
N GLU A 98 8.25 -9.61 6.65
CA GLU A 98 7.41 -8.43 6.82
C GLU A 98 8.21 -7.24 7.37
N VAL A 99 9.15 -7.50 8.27
CA VAL A 99 9.96 -6.44 8.87
C VAL A 99 10.75 -5.68 7.81
N GLY A 100 11.38 -6.42 6.90
CA GLY A 100 12.13 -5.81 5.79
C GLY A 100 11.24 -5.03 4.85
N PHE A 101 10.05 -5.57 4.55
CA PHE A 101 9.09 -4.91 3.69
C PHE A 101 8.62 -3.58 4.29
N ARG A 102 8.22 -3.59 5.57
CA ARG A 102 7.78 -2.37 6.26
C ARG A 102 8.88 -1.33 6.34
N ALA A 103 10.09 -1.76 6.68
CA ALA A 103 11.23 -0.86 6.78
C ALA A 103 11.54 -0.18 5.44
N TYR A 104 11.43 -0.92 4.36
CA TYR A 104 11.65 -0.38 3.02
C TYR A 104 10.61 0.69 2.69
N LEU A 105 9.34 0.42 2.93
CA LEU A 105 8.27 1.39 2.68
C LEU A 105 8.46 2.65 3.53
N GLN A 106 8.79 2.48 4.79
CA GLN A 106 9.03 3.57 5.70
C GLN A 106 10.17 4.47 5.22
N ASN A 107 11.26 3.84 4.81
CA ASN A 107 12.43 4.58 4.36
C ASN A 107 12.17 5.32 3.03
N GLU A 108 11.58 4.61 2.05
CA GLU A 108 11.34 5.18 0.73
C GLU A 108 10.29 6.28 0.75
N LEU A 109 9.24 6.13 1.52
CA LEU A 109 8.14 7.09 1.53
C LEU A 109 8.32 8.16 2.60
N GLY A 110 8.80 7.77 3.78
CA GLY A 110 9.00 8.72 4.88
C GLY A 110 10.07 9.73 4.57
N ASN A 111 11.23 9.27 4.14
CA ASN A 111 12.37 10.14 3.92
C ASN A 111 12.34 10.86 2.58
N SER A 112 11.90 10.16 1.52
CA SER A 112 11.95 10.71 0.16
C SER A 112 10.76 11.61 -0.16
N MET A 113 9.58 11.29 0.38
CA MET A 113 8.34 11.95 -0.02
C MET A 113 7.76 12.85 1.05
N GLY A 114 8.43 12.99 2.20
CA GLY A 114 7.96 13.84 3.28
C GLY A 114 6.70 13.33 3.97
N ILE A 115 6.48 12.04 3.95
CA ILE A 115 5.36 11.43 4.67
C ILE A 115 5.66 11.52 6.17
N GLN A 116 4.75 12.10 6.93
CA GLN A 116 4.92 12.30 8.36
C GLN A 116 4.66 11.04 9.17
N LYS A 117 3.62 10.29 8.79
CA LYS A 117 3.24 9.07 9.49
C LYS A 117 2.83 7.99 8.51
N ILE A 118 3.30 6.77 8.73
CA ILE A 118 2.87 5.60 7.99
C ILE A 118 2.34 4.59 9.01
N TYR A 119 1.09 4.22 8.84
CA TYR A 119 0.44 3.19 9.65
C TYR A 119 0.28 1.94 8.81
N PHE A 120 0.49 0.79 9.42
CA PHE A 120 0.27 -0.50 8.77
C PHE A 120 -0.94 -1.17 9.38
N SER A 121 -1.84 -1.62 8.52
CA SER A 121 -3.07 -2.28 8.95
C SER A 121 -3.15 -3.68 8.39
N ASP A 122 -3.44 -4.65 9.25
CA ASP A 122 -3.73 -6.02 8.85
C ASP A 122 -5.17 -6.41 9.16
N ASN A 123 -6.02 -5.40 9.35
CA ASN A 123 -7.42 -5.60 9.64
C ASN A 123 -8.22 -4.56 8.85
N PRO A 124 -9.26 -4.95 8.10
CA PRO A 124 -10.02 -3.99 7.29
C PRO A 124 -10.78 -2.95 8.11
N TYR A 125 -10.94 -3.15 9.41
CA TYR A 125 -11.72 -2.25 10.25
C TYR A 125 -10.88 -1.32 11.10
N ASN A 126 -9.61 -1.64 11.34
CA ASN A 126 -8.73 -0.89 12.20
C ASN A 126 -7.33 -0.80 11.62
N PHE A 127 -6.58 0.21 12.03
CA PHE A 127 -5.15 0.23 11.86
C PHE A 127 -4.51 0.53 13.22
N ASP A 128 -3.26 0.13 13.37
CA ASP A 128 -2.55 0.25 14.64
C ASP A 128 -1.99 1.65 14.79
N GLU A 129 -2.70 2.51 15.52
CA GLU A 129 -2.26 3.87 15.80
C GLU A 129 -1.07 3.92 16.75
N GLU A 130 -0.86 2.86 17.52
CA GLU A 130 0.21 2.82 18.50
C GLU A 130 1.55 2.43 17.89
N ASN A 131 1.55 2.09 16.60
CA ASN A 131 2.75 1.63 15.93
C ASN A 131 2.98 2.34 14.59
N PRO A 132 3.06 3.67 14.57
CA PRO A 132 3.39 4.39 13.35
C PRO A 132 4.87 4.21 13.03
N LEU A 133 5.18 3.75 11.83
CA LEU A 133 6.56 3.42 11.47
C LEU A 133 7.46 4.63 11.37
N THR A 134 6.95 5.74 10.84
CA THR A 134 7.76 6.93 10.67
C THR A 134 8.12 7.57 12.01
N ALA A 135 7.32 7.36 13.03
CA ALA A 135 7.59 7.90 14.35
C ALA A 135 8.75 7.19 15.03
N ALA A 136 9.08 6.01 14.58
CA ALA A 136 10.19 5.23 15.12
C ALA A 136 11.54 5.61 14.51
N ALA A 137 11.52 6.42 13.49
CA ALA A 137 12.76 6.80 12.79
C ALA A 137 13.57 7.80 13.56
#